data_d67746d36574c4b514496b316d39cd14
#
_entry.id   d67746d36574c4b514496b316d39cd14
#
_cell.length_a   1.000
_cell.length_b   1.000
_cell.length_c   1.000
_cell.angle_alpha   90.00
_cell.angle_beta   90.00
_cell.angle_gamma   90.00
#
_symmetry.space_group_name_H-M   'P 1'
#
loop_
_entity.id
_entity.type
_entity.pdbx_description
1 polymer ?
#
loop_
_entity_poly.entity_id
_entity_poly.type
_entity_poly.pdbx_seq_one_letter_code
_entity_poly.pdbx_strand_id
1 'polypeptide(L)'
;GHNITIFVADRENRLRQIEALDEIPVYGMYLRSPVSSQYPLRAMVMCCIWFPITMVQLIWLARKKRLDAVLIQYPLPAMFYFGILKRVFGGTLFITYQGNDAHDLCLWDRREQRLVRFLLEKADLVLGVSRTLLAKVESVLQGVHLRRSRQLPNGAPLDVIRAVKAGEAGSDLPPSYLLTAGHLIQRKGIDLVIAALREAKERGVVLQLVVAGDGPERENLIRQSCEQGVSDQVRFLGNQSHRQVLSLMKTCLAFVLASRAEGMPLVIAEAMACGKAVIASNIDGVPEIVHDGTTGILVPAEDSGALATGLIRLCSDVAFRETLAKQGKEWACREYNWEAIAHRYLGFIEECQAHR
;
A
#
# COMPACT_ATOMS: atom_id res chain seq x y z
N GLY A 1 24.59 13.71 -3.37
CA GLY A 1 23.88 12.67 -2.62
C GLY A 1 23.23 13.25 -1.39
N HIS A 2 22.09 12.69 -0.99
CA HIS A 2 21.35 13.11 0.21
C HIS A 2 21.73 12.22 1.39
N ASN A 3 21.88 12.82 2.58
CA ASN A 3 22.10 12.09 3.82
C ASN A 3 20.75 11.63 4.39
N ILE A 4 20.47 10.34 4.31
CA ILE A 4 19.23 9.75 4.80
C ILE A 4 19.47 9.16 6.20
N THR A 5 18.53 9.34 7.10
CA THR A 5 18.46 8.69 8.41
C THR A 5 17.07 8.16 8.63
N ILE A 6 16.96 6.89 8.97
CA ILE A 6 15.66 6.27 9.26
C ILE A 6 15.39 6.33 10.76
N PHE A 7 14.19 6.72 11.13
CA PHE A 7 13.71 6.66 12.50
C PHE A 7 12.50 5.71 12.58
N VAL A 8 12.52 4.78 13.52
CA VAL A 8 11.44 3.82 13.74
C VAL A 8 10.92 3.93 15.16
N ALA A 9 9.62 3.72 15.33
CA ALA A 9 9.03 3.54 16.64
C ALA A 9 9.49 2.20 17.23
N ASP A 10 10.13 2.24 18.41
CA ASP A 10 10.68 1.08 19.10
C ASP A 10 10.05 0.94 20.50
N ARG A 11 10.36 -0.16 21.19
CA ARG A 11 9.85 -0.41 22.56
C ARG A 11 10.69 0.25 23.65
N GLU A 12 11.89 0.74 23.33
CA GLU A 12 12.78 1.35 24.29
C GLU A 12 12.63 2.87 24.38
N ASN A 13 12.63 3.40 25.61
CA ASN A 13 12.43 4.83 25.88
C ASN A 13 13.66 5.71 25.58
N ARG A 14 14.78 5.12 25.16
CA ARG A 14 16.00 5.85 24.80
C ARG A 14 16.25 5.75 23.31
N LEU A 15 16.66 6.89 22.73
CA LEU A 15 17.12 6.94 21.36
C LEU A 15 18.38 6.09 21.22
N ARG A 16 18.33 5.08 20.38
CA ARG A 16 19.49 4.23 20.08
C ARG A 16 19.61 4.03 18.56
N GLN A 17 20.83 3.86 18.10
CA GLN A 17 21.06 3.35 16.76
C GLN A 17 20.87 1.82 16.82
N ILE A 18 19.99 1.31 15.93
CA ILE A 18 19.68 -0.11 15.83
C ILE A 18 20.65 -0.73 14.83
N GLU A 19 20.19 -1.15 13.70
CA GLU A 19 21.00 -1.62 12.59
C GLU A 19 21.03 -0.59 11.47
N ALA A 20 22.04 -0.67 10.60
CA ALA A 20 22.03 0.06 9.36
C ALA A 20 21.31 -0.77 8.29
N LEU A 21 20.41 -0.13 7.52
CA LEU A 21 19.77 -0.72 6.38
C LEU A 21 20.48 -0.20 5.12
N ASP A 22 21.17 -1.07 4.39
CA ASP A 22 21.96 -0.68 3.22
C ASP A 22 22.85 0.56 3.47
N GLU A 23 23.61 0.52 4.58
CA GLU A 23 24.46 1.62 5.07
C GLU A 23 23.71 2.86 5.60
N ILE A 24 22.38 2.90 5.53
CA ILE A 24 21.56 4.00 6.06
C ILE A 24 21.40 3.79 7.58
N PRO A 25 21.79 4.77 8.43
CA PRO A 25 21.65 4.63 9.86
C PRO A 25 20.18 4.63 10.29
N VAL A 26 19.81 3.62 11.08
CA VAL A 26 18.46 3.48 11.65
C VAL A 26 18.50 3.79 13.14
N TYR A 27 17.64 4.70 13.58
CA TYR A 27 17.46 5.05 14.99
C TYR A 27 16.08 4.62 15.46
N GLY A 28 16.00 4.08 16.67
CA GLY A 28 14.76 3.67 17.30
C GLY A 28 14.55 4.33 18.64
N MET A 29 13.29 4.64 18.96
CA MET A 29 12.85 5.11 20.26
C MET A 29 11.34 4.94 20.41
N TYR A 30 10.90 4.70 21.63
CA TYR A 30 9.47 4.64 21.93
C TYR A 30 8.87 6.04 22.03
N LEU A 31 7.92 6.34 21.13
CA LEU A 31 7.14 7.57 21.18
C LEU A 31 5.84 7.34 21.95
N ARG A 32 5.67 8.01 23.07
CA ARG A 32 4.49 7.88 23.90
C ARG A 32 3.38 8.81 23.45
N SER A 33 2.22 8.25 23.15
CA SER A 33 1.01 9.05 22.98
C SER A 33 0.48 9.52 24.35
N PRO A 34 0.02 10.78 24.47
CA PRO A 34 -0.67 11.24 25.67
C PRO A 34 -2.09 10.69 25.77
N VAL A 35 -2.55 9.98 24.74
CA VAL A 35 -3.89 9.43 24.63
C VAL A 35 -3.83 7.91 24.53
N SER A 36 -4.73 7.24 25.24
CA SER A 36 -4.98 5.80 25.14
C SER A 36 -6.45 5.57 25.51
N SER A 37 -7.16 4.81 24.69
CA SER A 37 -8.55 4.42 24.95
C SER A 37 -8.67 3.54 26.20
N GLN A 38 -7.68 2.67 26.44
CA GLN A 38 -7.69 1.69 27.53
C GLN A 38 -7.26 2.29 28.89
N TYR A 39 -6.21 3.16 28.90
CA TYR A 39 -5.63 3.73 30.13
C TYR A 39 -5.32 5.23 29.96
N PRO A 40 -6.33 6.11 29.86
CA PRO A 40 -6.12 7.50 29.47
C PRO A 40 -5.28 8.30 30.47
N LEU A 41 -5.55 8.16 31.76
CA LEU A 41 -4.80 8.89 32.79
C LEU A 41 -3.33 8.44 32.86
N ARG A 42 -3.08 7.12 32.79
CA ARG A 42 -1.72 6.56 32.78
C ARG A 42 -0.96 7.01 31.54
N ALA A 43 -1.58 7.01 30.37
CA ALA A 43 -0.96 7.47 29.13
C ALA A 43 -0.54 8.94 29.23
N MET A 44 -1.42 9.80 29.75
CA MET A 44 -1.14 11.22 29.94
C MET A 44 0.00 11.45 30.93
N VAL A 45 -0.02 10.84 32.10
CA VAL A 45 1.04 10.96 33.11
C VAL A 45 2.37 10.47 32.57
N MET A 46 2.40 9.30 31.96
CA MET A 46 3.62 8.75 31.38
C MET A 46 4.16 9.59 30.22
N CYS A 47 3.26 10.16 29.41
CA CYS A 47 3.68 11.09 28.37
C CYS A 47 4.30 12.35 28.97
N CYS A 48 3.70 12.97 29.98
CA CYS A 48 4.23 14.17 30.66
C CYS A 48 5.63 13.91 31.25
N ILE A 49 5.84 12.77 31.90
CA ILE A 49 7.15 12.41 32.47
C ILE A 49 8.22 12.26 31.39
N TRP A 50 7.91 11.57 30.30
CA TRP A 50 8.87 11.25 29.26
C TRP A 50 9.00 12.30 28.15
N PHE A 51 8.03 13.22 28.04
CA PHE A 51 7.99 14.25 27.02
C PHE A 51 9.29 15.07 26.93
N PRO A 52 9.81 15.66 28.04
CA PRO A 52 11.04 16.44 27.96
C PRO A 52 12.24 15.61 27.52
N ILE A 53 12.35 14.37 28.01
CA ILE A 53 13.45 13.47 27.64
C ILE A 53 13.37 13.12 26.15
N THR A 54 12.18 12.77 25.66
CA THR A 54 11.92 12.46 24.25
C THR A 54 12.26 13.67 23.36
N MET A 55 11.81 14.86 23.74
CA MET A 55 12.09 16.09 22.98
C MET A 55 13.57 16.41 22.92
N VAL A 56 14.28 16.31 24.06
CA VAL A 56 15.74 16.55 24.09
C VAL A 56 16.47 15.59 23.15
N GLN A 57 16.11 14.31 23.16
CA GLN A 57 16.72 13.30 22.28
C GLN A 57 16.43 13.55 20.80
N LEU A 58 15.20 13.92 20.46
CA LEU A 58 14.81 14.25 19.08
C LEU A 58 15.51 15.54 18.60
N ILE A 59 15.61 16.57 19.44
CA ILE A 59 16.33 17.81 19.14
C ILE A 59 17.81 17.53 18.94
N TRP A 60 18.40 16.70 19.79
CA TRP A 60 19.80 16.30 19.66
C TRP A 60 20.03 15.57 18.33
N LEU A 61 19.17 14.60 17.98
CA LEU A 61 19.24 13.88 16.70
C LEU A 61 19.13 14.84 15.52
N ALA A 62 18.14 15.72 15.53
CA ALA A 62 17.90 16.68 14.46
C ALA A 62 19.12 17.59 14.22
N ARG A 63 19.74 18.09 15.31
CA ARG A 63 20.95 18.92 15.24
C ARG A 63 22.18 18.13 14.82
N LYS A 64 22.40 16.94 15.40
CA LYS A 64 23.53 16.07 15.07
C LYS A 64 23.54 15.65 13.60
N LYS A 65 22.35 15.36 13.05
CA LYS A 65 22.19 14.93 11.67
C LYS A 65 21.95 16.08 10.70
N ARG A 66 21.83 17.33 11.20
CA ARG A 66 21.52 18.53 10.38
C ARG A 66 20.34 18.27 9.46
N LEU A 67 19.19 17.87 10.07
CA LEU A 67 18.00 17.49 9.29
C LEU A 67 17.44 18.70 8.58
N ASP A 68 17.32 18.62 7.25
CA ASP A 68 16.65 19.61 6.40
C ASP A 68 15.18 19.28 6.18
N ALA A 69 14.83 18.00 6.23
CA ALA A 69 13.47 17.52 6.08
C ALA A 69 13.19 16.31 6.97
N VAL A 70 11.96 16.19 7.41
CA VAL A 70 11.42 15.02 8.12
C VAL A 70 10.23 14.49 7.33
N LEU A 71 10.29 13.20 6.99
CA LEU A 71 9.19 12.48 6.37
C LEU A 71 8.59 11.52 7.38
N ILE A 72 7.30 11.67 7.63
CA ILE A 72 6.51 10.73 8.43
C ILE A 72 5.71 9.84 7.47
N GLN A 73 5.98 8.55 7.51
CA GLN A 73 5.15 7.54 6.89
C GLN A 73 4.26 6.90 7.96
N TYR A 74 3.01 6.59 7.62
CA TYR A 74 2.03 6.04 8.56
C TYR A 74 1.84 6.95 9.80
N PRO A 75 1.24 8.14 9.66
CA PRO A 75 1.11 9.08 10.75
C PRO A 75 0.24 8.51 11.87
N LEU A 76 0.83 8.35 13.04
CA LEU A 76 0.18 7.90 14.28
C LEU A 76 0.01 9.06 15.27
N PRO A 77 -0.94 9.00 16.22
CA PRO A 77 -1.10 10.01 17.25
C PRO A 77 0.20 10.33 18.01
N ALA A 78 1.03 9.30 18.27
CA ALA A 78 2.34 9.47 18.92
C ALA A 78 3.35 10.28 18.10
N MET A 79 3.11 10.55 16.81
CA MET A 79 4.02 11.36 15.98
C MET A 79 3.87 12.87 16.20
N PHE A 80 2.97 13.33 17.07
CA PHE A 80 2.76 14.75 17.38
C PHE A 80 4.05 15.46 17.83
N TYR A 81 5.04 14.72 18.39
CA TYR A 81 6.36 15.23 18.73
C TYR A 81 7.07 15.93 17.55
N PHE A 82 6.90 15.39 16.34
CA PHE A 82 7.52 15.97 15.14
C PHE A 82 6.88 17.31 14.74
N GLY A 83 5.59 17.49 15.01
CA GLY A 83 4.93 18.78 14.83
C GLY A 83 5.49 19.85 15.76
N ILE A 84 5.89 19.48 17.00
CA ILE A 84 6.55 20.36 17.94
C ILE A 84 8.02 20.58 17.56
N LEU A 85 8.71 19.48 17.22
CA LEU A 85 10.11 19.50 16.80
C LEU A 85 10.35 20.42 15.61
N LYS A 86 9.40 20.51 14.68
CA LYS A 86 9.47 21.40 13.51
C LYS A 86 9.82 22.83 13.86
N ARG A 87 9.29 23.36 14.97
CA ARG A 87 9.60 24.74 15.44
C ARG A 87 11.07 24.91 15.86
N VAL A 88 11.75 23.81 16.19
CA VAL A 88 13.12 23.84 16.71
C VAL A 88 14.14 23.58 15.61
N PHE A 89 13.89 22.62 14.72
CA PHE A 89 14.84 22.28 13.66
C PHE A 89 14.69 23.16 12.39
N GLY A 90 13.54 23.82 12.22
CA GLY A 90 13.32 24.76 11.12
C GLY A 90 13.22 24.12 9.72
N GLY A 91 13.33 22.77 9.63
CA GLY A 91 13.27 22.03 8.37
C GLY A 91 11.86 21.77 7.85
N THR A 92 11.72 21.05 6.76
CA THR A 92 10.46 20.72 6.12
C THR A 92 9.83 19.47 6.75
N LEU A 93 8.54 19.49 7.01
CA LEU A 93 7.78 18.36 7.54
C LEU A 93 6.81 17.84 6.49
N PHE A 94 7.03 16.60 6.06
CA PHE A 94 6.15 15.86 5.15
C PHE A 94 5.44 14.74 5.89
N ILE A 95 4.18 14.50 5.54
CA ILE A 95 3.39 13.40 6.07
C ILE A 95 2.84 12.62 4.88
N THR A 96 3.01 11.29 4.90
CA THR A 96 2.55 10.43 3.81
C THR A 96 1.59 9.38 4.33
N TYR A 97 0.40 9.34 3.73
CA TYR A 97 -0.61 8.29 3.92
C TYR A 97 -0.44 7.19 2.89
N GLN A 98 -0.44 5.93 3.37
CA GLN A 98 -0.16 4.75 2.55
C GLN A 98 -1.39 3.86 2.29
N GLY A 99 -2.44 3.98 3.10
CA GLY A 99 -3.69 3.23 2.96
C GLY A 99 -4.29 2.85 4.29
N ASN A 100 -3.77 1.83 4.98
CA ASN A 100 -4.31 1.38 6.26
C ASN A 100 -4.37 2.49 7.31
N ASP A 101 -3.37 3.35 7.35
CA ASP A 101 -3.27 4.51 8.22
C ASP A 101 -4.44 5.49 8.06
N ALA A 102 -4.94 5.66 6.84
CA ALA A 102 -6.13 6.49 6.60
C ALA A 102 -7.44 5.72 6.89
N HIS A 103 -7.45 4.39 6.68
CA HIS A 103 -8.59 3.57 7.07
C HIS A 103 -8.74 3.49 8.59
N ASP A 104 -7.64 3.41 9.31
CA ASP A 104 -7.62 3.32 10.76
C ASP A 104 -8.03 4.64 11.44
N LEU A 105 -7.94 5.78 10.76
CA LEU A 105 -8.36 7.10 11.28
C LEU A 105 -9.79 7.12 11.83
N CYS A 106 -10.71 6.40 11.19
CA CYS A 106 -12.10 6.33 11.66
C CYS A 106 -12.28 5.46 12.94
N LEU A 107 -11.29 4.62 13.25
CA LEU A 107 -11.29 3.79 14.45
C LEU A 107 -10.74 4.55 15.68
N TRP A 108 -10.05 5.66 15.45
CA TRP A 108 -9.45 6.46 16.52
C TRP A 108 -10.48 7.34 17.21
N ASP A 109 -10.29 7.54 18.51
CA ASP A 109 -11.11 8.44 19.27
C ASP A 109 -10.84 9.93 18.90
N ARG A 110 -11.73 10.84 19.34
CA ARG A 110 -11.62 12.28 19.03
C ARG A 110 -10.32 12.92 19.56
N ARG A 111 -9.69 12.34 20.60
CA ARG A 111 -8.45 12.87 21.16
C ARG A 111 -7.27 12.45 20.32
N GLU A 112 -7.25 11.20 19.87
CA GLU A 112 -6.25 10.69 18.90
C GLU A 112 -6.31 11.44 17.59
N GLN A 113 -7.52 11.64 17.05
CA GLN A 113 -7.73 12.44 15.83
C GLN A 113 -7.24 13.90 15.99
N ARG A 114 -7.39 14.52 17.18
CA ARG A 114 -6.85 15.87 17.45
C ARG A 114 -5.32 15.92 17.38
N LEU A 115 -4.62 14.91 17.84
CA LEU A 115 -3.16 14.86 17.77
C LEU A 115 -2.68 14.74 16.32
N VAL A 116 -3.34 13.92 15.52
CA VAL A 116 -3.02 13.80 14.09
C VAL A 116 -3.40 15.08 13.35
N ARG A 117 -4.55 15.70 13.67
CA ARG A 117 -4.91 17.02 13.13
C ARG A 117 -3.82 18.06 13.42
N PHE A 118 -3.37 18.16 14.67
CA PHE A 118 -2.27 19.04 15.05
C PHE A 118 -1.00 18.77 14.21
N LEU A 119 -0.66 17.51 13.99
CA LEU A 119 0.49 17.12 13.18
C LEU A 119 0.33 17.57 11.73
N LEU A 120 -0.85 17.34 11.13
CA LEU A 120 -1.18 17.77 9.75
C LEU A 120 -1.15 19.29 9.58
N GLU A 121 -1.63 20.06 10.57
CA GLU A 121 -1.58 21.53 10.56
C GLU A 121 -0.14 22.08 10.60
N LYS A 122 0.82 21.31 11.10
CA LYS A 122 2.24 21.67 11.12
C LYS A 122 3.00 21.17 9.90
N ALA A 123 2.44 20.26 9.12
CA ALA A 123 3.06 19.77 7.89
C ALA A 123 3.16 20.87 6.82
N ASP A 124 4.26 20.89 6.10
CA ASP A 124 4.44 21.73 4.91
C ASP A 124 3.73 21.13 3.71
N LEU A 125 3.67 19.79 3.67
CA LEU A 125 3.00 19.04 2.61
C LEU A 125 2.48 17.72 3.16
N VAL A 126 1.25 17.39 2.79
CA VAL A 126 0.64 16.08 3.03
C VAL A 126 0.60 15.31 1.71
N LEU A 127 1.17 14.14 1.71
CA LEU A 127 1.21 13.22 0.57
C LEU A 127 0.25 12.06 0.81
N GLY A 128 -0.40 11.61 -0.25
CA GLY A 128 -1.16 10.37 -0.23
C GLY A 128 -0.85 9.55 -1.46
N VAL A 129 -0.82 8.24 -1.32
CA VAL A 129 -0.57 7.35 -2.46
C VAL A 129 -1.68 7.46 -3.52
N SER A 130 -2.90 7.87 -3.13
CA SER A 130 -4.01 8.15 -4.03
C SER A 130 -4.75 9.44 -3.62
N ARG A 131 -5.44 10.07 -4.57
CA ARG A 131 -6.30 11.25 -4.30
C ARG A 131 -7.50 10.86 -3.44
N THR A 132 -8.07 9.70 -3.71
CA THR A 132 -9.18 9.14 -2.94
C THR A 132 -8.79 8.97 -1.47
N LEU A 133 -7.56 8.54 -1.19
CA LEU A 133 -7.05 8.42 0.18
C LEU A 133 -6.94 9.78 0.88
N LEU A 134 -6.44 10.80 0.19
CA LEU A 134 -6.36 12.17 0.72
C LEU A 134 -7.75 12.74 1.02
N ALA A 135 -8.72 12.58 0.12
CA ALA A 135 -10.10 12.99 0.34
C ALA A 135 -10.73 12.28 1.56
N LYS A 136 -10.42 10.99 1.76
CA LYS A 136 -10.86 10.24 2.94
C LYS A 136 -10.28 10.81 4.23
N VAL A 137 -8.99 11.17 4.26
CA VAL A 137 -8.34 11.80 5.42
C VAL A 137 -9.05 13.12 5.77
N GLU A 138 -9.34 13.97 4.77
CA GLU A 138 -10.07 15.23 4.97
C GLU A 138 -11.48 15.00 5.52
N SER A 139 -12.20 14.01 4.99
CA SER A 139 -13.58 13.70 5.41
C SER A 139 -13.64 13.22 6.86
N VAL A 140 -12.70 12.37 7.29
CA VAL A 140 -12.67 11.81 8.65
C VAL A 140 -12.25 12.88 9.67
N LEU A 141 -11.28 13.72 9.33
CA LEU A 141 -10.75 14.74 10.23
C LEU A 141 -11.50 16.07 10.12
N GLN A 142 -12.79 16.08 9.93
CA GLN A 142 -13.71 17.22 9.77
C GLN A 142 -13.10 18.61 10.04
N GLY A 143 -12.99 19.48 9.02
CA GLY A 143 -12.43 20.85 9.12
C GLY A 143 -10.90 20.95 9.06
N VAL A 144 -10.18 19.85 8.77
CA VAL A 144 -8.80 19.92 8.27
C VAL A 144 -8.89 20.14 6.76
N HIS A 145 -8.57 21.35 6.31
CA HIS A 145 -8.27 21.55 4.90
C HIS A 145 -6.78 21.27 4.72
N LEU A 146 -6.45 20.20 3.99
CA LEU A 146 -5.07 19.90 3.60
C LEU A 146 -4.62 20.97 2.58
N ARG A 147 -4.28 22.18 3.07
CA ARG A 147 -3.95 23.36 2.26
C ARG A 147 -2.88 23.08 1.21
N ARG A 148 -1.98 22.14 1.51
CA ARG A 148 -0.95 21.64 0.60
C ARG A 148 -0.98 20.14 0.65
N SER A 149 -1.72 19.53 -0.25
CA SER A 149 -1.71 18.09 -0.47
C SER A 149 -1.32 17.76 -1.91
N ARG A 150 -0.63 16.65 -2.10
CA ARG A 150 -0.23 16.13 -3.41
C ARG A 150 -0.34 14.62 -3.41
N GLN A 151 -0.72 14.10 -4.54
CA GLN A 151 -0.63 12.67 -4.77
C GLN A 151 0.81 12.29 -5.12
N LEU A 152 1.33 11.27 -4.44
CA LEU A 152 2.58 10.63 -4.77
C LEU A 152 2.45 9.12 -4.57
N PRO A 153 2.29 8.35 -5.65
CA PRO A 153 2.18 6.89 -5.56
C PRO A 153 3.50 6.27 -5.10
N ASN A 154 3.43 5.04 -4.61
CA ASN A 154 4.63 4.23 -4.42
C ASN A 154 5.12 3.65 -5.74
N GLY A 155 6.42 3.37 -5.85
CA GLY A 155 7.02 2.76 -7.03
C GLY A 155 6.93 1.24 -7.01
N ALA A 156 6.92 0.65 -8.20
CA ALA A 156 7.15 -0.76 -8.40
C ALA A 156 8.66 -1.03 -8.57
N PRO A 157 9.18 -2.18 -8.10
CA PRO A 157 10.60 -2.50 -8.19
C PRO A 157 10.97 -3.01 -9.60
N LEU A 158 10.98 -2.10 -10.57
CA LEU A 158 11.13 -2.44 -12.00
C LEU A 158 12.39 -3.23 -12.30
N ASP A 159 13.50 -2.97 -11.59
CA ASP A 159 14.76 -3.69 -11.78
C ASP A 159 14.64 -5.13 -11.29
N VAL A 160 14.01 -5.36 -10.14
CA VAL A 160 13.72 -6.71 -9.65
C VAL A 160 12.79 -7.43 -10.63
N ILE A 161 11.75 -6.75 -11.12
CA ILE A 161 10.81 -7.30 -12.11
C ILE A 161 11.56 -7.70 -13.38
N ARG A 162 12.49 -6.91 -13.87
CA ARG A 162 13.32 -7.25 -15.06
C ARG A 162 14.21 -8.46 -14.81
N ALA A 163 14.83 -8.55 -13.63
CA ALA A 163 15.78 -9.60 -13.25
C ALA A 163 15.14 -10.96 -12.98
N VAL A 164 13.86 -11.01 -12.56
CA VAL A 164 13.16 -12.27 -12.30
C VAL A 164 12.88 -13.00 -13.61
N LYS A 165 13.13 -14.31 -13.66
CA LYS A 165 12.78 -15.16 -14.82
C LYS A 165 11.38 -15.76 -14.67
N ALA A 166 10.72 -15.96 -15.79
CA ALA A 166 9.47 -16.71 -15.84
C ALA A 166 9.74 -18.18 -15.43
N GLY A 167 8.87 -18.80 -14.64
CA GLY A 167 8.99 -20.20 -14.23
C GLY A 167 9.87 -20.48 -13.00
N GLU A 168 10.49 -19.47 -12.37
CA GLU A 168 11.25 -19.66 -11.12
C GLU A 168 10.38 -20.13 -9.93
N ALA A 169 9.07 -19.98 -10.01
CA ALA A 169 8.14 -20.33 -8.92
C ALA A 169 7.77 -21.81 -8.84
N GLY A 170 8.34 -22.66 -9.68
CA GLY A 170 8.11 -24.12 -9.70
C GLY A 170 7.39 -24.61 -10.96
N SER A 171 7.47 -25.93 -11.20
CA SER A 171 6.97 -26.57 -12.43
C SER A 171 5.55 -27.13 -12.35
N ASP A 172 4.97 -27.17 -11.16
CA ASP A 172 3.67 -27.80 -10.93
C ASP A 172 2.52 -26.76 -10.92
N LEU A 173 2.40 -25.99 -12.01
CA LEU A 173 1.35 -25.00 -12.21
C LEU A 173 0.48 -25.36 -13.43
N PRO A 174 -0.79 -24.97 -13.45
CA PRO A 174 -1.61 -25.10 -14.65
C PRO A 174 -0.94 -24.39 -15.85
N PRO A 175 -1.05 -24.91 -17.06
CA PRO A 175 -0.43 -24.31 -18.24
C PRO A 175 -0.97 -22.91 -18.55
N SER A 176 -2.18 -22.61 -18.13
CA SER A 176 -2.82 -21.30 -18.23
C SER A 176 -3.62 -21.03 -16.95
N TYR A 177 -3.37 -19.91 -16.28
CA TYR A 177 -4.02 -19.60 -15.01
C TYR A 177 -4.17 -18.11 -14.78
N LEU A 178 -5.20 -17.77 -14.02
CA LEU A 178 -5.38 -16.47 -13.39
C LEU A 178 -4.57 -16.44 -12.09
N LEU A 179 -4.00 -15.33 -11.73
CA LEU A 179 -3.24 -15.17 -10.50
C LEU A 179 -3.88 -14.12 -9.60
N THR A 180 -4.04 -14.45 -8.33
CA THR A 180 -4.23 -13.47 -7.26
C THR A 180 -3.13 -13.64 -6.21
N ALA A 181 -2.66 -12.54 -5.61
CA ALA A 181 -1.58 -12.57 -4.65
C ALA A 181 -1.81 -11.59 -3.49
N GLY A 182 -1.59 -12.05 -2.27
CA GLY A 182 -1.68 -11.22 -1.06
C GLY A 182 -2.08 -12.00 0.18
N HIS A 183 -2.22 -11.27 1.30
CA HIS A 183 -2.65 -11.86 2.56
C HIS A 183 -4.12 -12.28 2.49
N LEU A 184 -4.42 -13.54 2.87
CA LEU A 184 -5.77 -14.13 2.76
C LEU A 184 -6.67 -13.64 3.90
N ILE A 185 -7.21 -12.44 3.73
CA ILE A 185 -8.18 -11.78 4.60
C ILE A 185 -9.41 -11.38 3.80
N GLN A 186 -10.55 -11.27 4.46
CA GLN A 186 -11.85 -10.95 3.84
C GLN A 186 -11.76 -9.70 2.93
N ARG A 187 -10.99 -8.68 3.33
CA ARG A 187 -10.81 -7.45 2.56
C ARG A 187 -10.25 -7.67 1.15
N LYS A 188 -9.50 -8.77 0.91
CA LYS A 188 -8.89 -9.07 -0.39
C LYS A 188 -9.85 -9.71 -1.41
N GLY A 189 -11.06 -10.08 -1.00
CA GLY A 189 -12.13 -10.50 -1.91
C GLY A 189 -11.83 -11.75 -2.72
N ILE A 190 -10.99 -12.67 -2.23
CA ILE A 190 -10.67 -13.91 -2.95
C ILE A 190 -11.90 -14.81 -3.04
N ASP A 191 -12.78 -14.73 -2.07
CA ASP A 191 -14.11 -15.35 -2.08
C ASP A 191 -14.95 -14.94 -3.31
N LEU A 192 -14.86 -13.67 -3.73
CA LEU A 192 -15.52 -13.18 -4.95
C LEU A 192 -14.88 -13.76 -6.21
N VAL A 193 -13.56 -13.95 -6.22
CA VAL A 193 -12.88 -14.61 -7.36
C VAL A 193 -13.33 -16.06 -7.48
N ILE A 194 -13.44 -16.79 -6.35
CA ILE A 194 -13.95 -18.18 -6.34
C ILE A 194 -15.40 -18.23 -6.84
N ALA A 195 -16.26 -17.30 -6.42
CA ALA A 195 -17.63 -17.19 -6.90
C ALA A 195 -17.67 -16.92 -8.43
N ALA A 196 -16.78 -16.05 -8.91
CA ALA A 196 -16.67 -15.76 -10.34
C ALA A 196 -16.21 -16.98 -11.17
N LEU A 197 -15.35 -17.86 -10.61
CA LEU A 197 -14.99 -19.12 -11.28
C LEU A 197 -16.20 -20.04 -11.43
N ARG A 198 -17.05 -20.17 -10.39
CA ARG A 198 -18.28 -20.93 -10.47
C ARG A 198 -19.20 -20.39 -11.57
N GLU A 199 -19.42 -19.08 -11.59
CA GLU A 199 -20.24 -18.44 -12.61
C GLU A 199 -19.69 -18.61 -14.03
N ALA A 200 -18.37 -18.55 -14.20
CA ALA A 200 -17.72 -18.84 -15.47
C ALA A 200 -17.94 -20.30 -15.90
N LYS A 201 -17.81 -21.26 -14.97
CA LYS A 201 -18.09 -22.68 -15.21
C LYS A 201 -19.55 -22.93 -15.62
N GLU A 202 -20.51 -22.27 -14.98
CA GLU A 202 -21.93 -22.34 -15.34
C GLU A 202 -22.20 -21.80 -16.77
N ARG A 203 -21.35 -20.85 -17.24
CA ARG A 203 -21.37 -20.35 -18.63
C ARG A 203 -20.52 -21.18 -19.59
N GLY A 204 -20.03 -22.36 -19.17
CA GLY A 204 -19.26 -23.29 -19.99
C GLY A 204 -17.78 -22.97 -20.12
N VAL A 205 -17.23 -22.04 -19.33
CA VAL A 205 -15.81 -21.63 -19.37
C VAL A 205 -15.12 -22.08 -18.10
N VAL A 206 -14.15 -23.01 -18.23
CA VAL A 206 -13.35 -23.48 -17.10
C VAL A 206 -12.08 -22.64 -16.99
N LEU A 207 -11.90 -21.96 -15.86
CA LEU A 207 -10.77 -21.09 -15.57
C LEU A 207 -9.95 -21.70 -14.42
N GLN A 208 -8.63 -21.59 -14.49
CA GLN A 208 -7.72 -22.01 -13.42
C GLN A 208 -7.27 -20.80 -12.63
N LEU A 209 -7.30 -20.87 -11.30
CA LEU A 209 -6.86 -19.82 -10.38
C LEU A 209 -5.70 -20.31 -9.52
N VAL A 210 -4.62 -19.54 -9.51
CA VAL A 210 -3.51 -19.71 -8.56
C VAL A 210 -3.61 -18.60 -7.51
N VAL A 211 -3.61 -19.00 -6.24
CA VAL A 211 -3.68 -18.10 -5.08
C VAL A 211 -2.32 -18.12 -4.38
N ALA A 212 -1.56 -17.03 -4.47
CA ALA A 212 -0.25 -16.87 -3.84
C ALA A 212 -0.39 -16.03 -2.56
N GLY A 213 -0.28 -16.66 -1.42
CA GLY A 213 -0.41 -16.04 -0.11
C GLY A 213 -1.01 -16.97 0.93
N ASP A 214 -1.03 -16.48 2.17
CA ASP A 214 -1.61 -17.18 3.31
C ASP A 214 -2.35 -16.19 4.23
N GLY A 215 -3.18 -16.69 5.13
CA GLY A 215 -3.93 -15.87 6.06
C GLY A 215 -5.12 -16.58 6.69
N PRO A 216 -5.82 -15.90 7.61
CA PRO A 216 -6.90 -16.50 8.39
C PRO A 216 -8.09 -17.01 7.54
N GLU A 217 -8.28 -16.49 6.34
CA GLU A 217 -9.37 -16.93 5.45
C GLU A 217 -9.04 -18.18 4.63
N ARG A 218 -7.82 -18.73 4.70
CA ARG A 218 -7.38 -19.84 3.86
C ARG A 218 -8.33 -21.03 3.91
N GLU A 219 -8.66 -21.51 5.10
CA GLU A 219 -9.56 -22.66 5.30
C GLU A 219 -10.98 -22.38 4.81
N ASN A 220 -11.47 -21.15 5.01
CA ASN A 220 -12.79 -20.72 4.54
C ASN A 220 -12.83 -20.71 3.01
N LEU A 221 -11.79 -20.23 2.34
CA LEU A 221 -11.69 -20.17 0.89
C LEU A 221 -11.59 -21.57 0.25
N ILE A 222 -10.84 -22.49 0.88
CA ILE A 222 -10.77 -23.90 0.44
C ILE A 222 -12.16 -24.53 0.55
N ARG A 223 -12.84 -24.38 1.70
CA ARG A 223 -14.18 -24.91 1.89
C ARG A 223 -15.16 -24.34 0.85
N GLN A 224 -15.15 -23.02 0.64
CA GLN A 224 -15.98 -22.37 -0.37
C GLN A 224 -15.74 -22.94 -1.77
N SER A 225 -14.50 -23.17 -2.16
CA SER A 225 -14.17 -23.76 -3.47
C SER A 225 -14.75 -25.17 -3.65
N CYS A 226 -14.78 -25.97 -2.58
CA CYS A 226 -15.41 -27.29 -2.57
C CYS A 226 -16.93 -27.19 -2.66
N GLU A 227 -17.56 -26.35 -1.83
CA GLU A 227 -19.02 -26.15 -1.79
C GLU A 227 -19.55 -25.62 -3.13
N GLN A 228 -18.78 -24.79 -3.82
CA GLN A 228 -19.12 -24.26 -5.13
C GLN A 228 -18.71 -25.15 -6.32
N GLY A 229 -18.09 -26.31 -6.05
CA GLY A 229 -17.72 -27.28 -7.07
C GLY A 229 -16.64 -26.82 -8.03
N VAL A 230 -15.70 -25.96 -7.55
CA VAL A 230 -14.56 -25.42 -8.32
C VAL A 230 -13.21 -25.69 -7.66
N SER A 231 -13.15 -26.62 -6.70
CA SER A 231 -11.92 -26.93 -5.97
C SER A 231 -10.80 -27.45 -6.88
N ASP A 232 -11.12 -28.12 -7.96
CA ASP A 232 -10.21 -28.60 -9.01
C ASP A 232 -9.62 -27.46 -9.86
N GLN A 233 -10.21 -26.28 -9.79
CA GLN A 233 -9.79 -25.07 -10.51
C GLN A 233 -8.96 -24.11 -9.65
N VAL A 234 -8.88 -24.31 -8.33
CA VAL A 234 -8.22 -23.39 -7.41
C VAL A 234 -7.00 -24.04 -6.76
N ARG A 235 -5.84 -23.43 -6.94
CA ARG A 235 -4.58 -23.88 -6.35
C ARG A 235 -4.04 -22.87 -5.35
N PHE A 236 -3.99 -23.22 -4.07
CA PHE A 236 -3.42 -22.43 -2.99
C PHE A 236 -1.95 -22.78 -2.80
N LEU A 237 -1.04 -21.82 -3.03
CA LEU A 237 0.41 -22.02 -2.91
C LEU A 237 0.97 -21.71 -1.52
N GLY A 238 0.15 -21.10 -0.64
CA GLY A 238 0.65 -20.57 0.63
C GLY A 238 1.55 -19.35 0.43
N ASN A 239 2.32 -19.00 1.47
CA ASN A 239 3.23 -17.86 1.42
C ASN A 239 4.30 -18.05 0.35
N GLN A 240 4.43 -17.03 -0.50
CA GLN A 240 5.43 -16.97 -1.56
C GLN A 240 6.33 -15.75 -1.32
N SER A 241 7.62 -15.87 -1.59
CA SER A 241 8.51 -14.72 -1.61
C SER A 241 8.09 -13.74 -2.71
N HIS A 242 8.40 -12.46 -2.56
CA HIS A 242 8.09 -11.45 -3.57
C HIS A 242 8.64 -11.82 -4.96
N ARG A 243 9.85 -12.39 -5.00
CA ARG A 243 10.46 -12.88 -6.24
C ARG A 243 9.65 -14.02 -6.89
N GLN A 244 9.12 -14.95 -6.10
CA GLN A 244 8.24 -16.02 -6.60
C GLN A 244 6.91 -15.47 -7.12
N VAL A 245 6.30 -14.50 -6.41
CA VAL A 245 5.08 -13.83 -6.88
C VAL A 245 5.31 -13.13 -8.22
N LEU A 246 6.43 -12.43 -8.40
CA LEU A 246 6.78 -11.81 -9.69
C LEU A 246 7.00 -12.85 -10.79
N SER A 247 7.58 -14.00 -10.46
CA SER A 247 7.73 -15.12 -11.41
C SER A 247 6.38 -15.71 -11.84
N LEU A 248 5.44 -15.89 -10.88
CA LEU A 248 4.06 -16.28 -11.16
C LEU A 248 3.33 -15.25 -12.03
N MET A 249 3.53 -13.95 -11.76
CA MET A 249 2.98 -12.89 -12.60
C MET A 249 3.47 -12.98 -14.03
N LYS A 250 4.75 -13.31 -14.25
CA LYS A 250 5.31 -13.44 -15.61
C LYS A 250 4.73 -14.59 -16.43
N THR A 251 4.15 -15.59 -15.78
CA THR A 251 3.61 -16.79 -16.45
C THR A 251 2.08 -16.86 -16.44
N CYS A 252 1.39 -16.09 -15.57
CA CYS A 252 -0.06 -16.10 -15.53
C CYS A 252 -0.68 -15.53 -16.82
N LEU A 253 -1.94 -15.84 -17.06
CA LEU A 253 -2.75 -15.29 -18.14
C LEU A 253 -3.15 -13.84 -17.83
N ALA A 254 -3.66 -13.61 -16.63
CA ALA A 254 -4.04 -12.30 -16.12
C ALA A 254 -3.95 -12.27 -14.58
N PHE A 255 -3.81 -11.06 -14.04
CA PHE A 255 -3.82 -10.82 -12.60
C PHE A 255 -5.19 -10.33 -12.15
N VAL A 256 -5.69 -10.85 -11.02
CA VAL A 256 -7.02 -10.56 -10.48
C VAL A 256 -6.90 -9.95 -9.10
N LEU A 257 -7.56 -8.81 -8.86
CA LEU A 257 -7.66 -8.17 -7.54
C LEU A 257 -9.11 -7.77 -7.26
N ALA A 258 -9.86 -8.62 -6.57
CA ALA A 258 -11.27 -8.38 -6.22
C ALA A 258 -11.44 -7.75 -4.82
N SER A 259 -10.49 -6.91 -4.40
CA SER A 259 -10.48 -6.33 -3.05
C SER A 259 -11.70 -5.46 -2.76
N ARG A 260 -12.05 -5.39 -1.46
CA ARG A 260 -13.12 -4.55 -0.90
C ARG A 260 -12.64 -3.17 -0.45
N ALA A 261 -11.34 -3.05 -0.15
CA ALA A 261 -10.71 -1.78 0.20
C ALA A 261 -9.21 -1.83 -0.08
N GLU A 262 -8.66 -0.76 -0.66
CA GLU A 262 -7.24 -0.60 -0.96
C GLU A 262 -6.83 0.86 -0.87
N GLY A 263 -5.60 1.13 -0.44
CA GLY A 263 -5.03 2.48 -0.58
C GLY A 263 -4.62 2.75 -2.01
N MET A 264 -3.56 2.07 -2.42
CA MET A 264 -3.07 1.97 -3.81
C MET A 264 -2.32 0.63 -3.92
N PRO A 265 -2.94 -0.39 -4.50
CA PRO A 265 -2.37 -1.75 -4.49
C PRO A 265 -1.20 -1.86 -5.49
N LEU A 266 0.04 -1.80 -4.99
CA LEU A 266 1.26 -1.92 -5.80
C LEU A 266 1.31 -3.20 -6.61
N VAL A 267 0.71 -4.27 -6.12
CA VAL A 267 0.64 -5.56 -6.81
C VAL A 267 0.01 -5.45 -8.20
N ILE A 268 -0.90 -4.48 -8.42
CA ILE A 268 -1.44 -4.16 -9.75
C ILE A 268 -0.35 -3.57 -10.64
N ALA A 269 0.39 -2.57 -10.14
CA ALA A 269 1.48 -1.94 -10.89
C ALA A 269 2.58 -2.97 -11.23
N GLU A 270 2.87 -3.90 -10.32
CA GLU A 270 3.81 -5.00 -10.53
C GLU A 270 3.33 -5.97 -11.63
N ALA A 271 2.05 -6.36 -11.59
CA ALA A 271 1.46 -7.24 -12.61
C ALA A 271 1.46 -6.57 -14.00
N MET A 272 1.10 -5.29 -14.07
CA MET A 272 1.19 -4.49 -15.29
C MET A 272 2.64 -4.40 -15.79
N ALA A 273 3.61 -4.10 -14.91
CA ALA A 273 5.03 -4.03 -15.26
C ALA A 273 5.58 -5.39 -15.74
N CYS A 274 5.04 -6.51 -15.24
CA CYS A 274 5.29 -7.85 -15.75
C CYS A 274 4.65 -8.09 -17.14
N GLY A 275 3.89 -7.14 -17.69
CA GLY A 275 3.20 -7.24 -18.96
C GLY A 275 1.97 -8.14 -18.93
N LYS A 276 1.21 -8.10 -17.84
CA LYS A 276 -0.03 -8.86 -17.69
C LYS A 276 -1.24 -7.96 -17.69
N ALA A 277 -2.32 -8.45 -18.32
CA ALA A 277 -3.62 -7.83 -18.18
C ALA A 277 -4.09 -7.95 -16.74
N VAL A 278 -4.75 -6.90 -16.25
CA VAL A 278 -5.28 -6.83 -14.90
C VAL A 278 -6.78 -6.65 -14.94
N ILE A 279 -7.48 -7.36 -14.06
CA ILE A 279 -8.87 -7.10 -13.72
C ILE A 279 -8.97 -6.82 -12.23
N ALA A 280 -9.63 -5.73 -11.85
CA ALA A 280 -9.71 -5.30 -10.46
C ALA A 280 -11.06 -4.68 -10.11
N SER A 281 -11.41 -4.71 -8.81
CA SER A 281 -12.57 -3.98 -8.29
C SER A 281 -12.38 -2.47 -8.43
N ASN A 282 -13.43 -1.77 -8.84
CA ASN A 282 -13.48 -0.31 -8.94
C ASN A 282 -13.71 0.32 -7.56
N ILE A 283 -12.65 0.38 -6.76
CA ILE A 283 -12.66 0.88 -5.39
C ILE A 283 -11.49 1.82 -5.12
N ASP A 284 -11.65 2.73 -4.17
CA ASP A 284 -10.59 3.57 -3.60
C ASP A 284 -9.59 4.11 -4.65
N GLY A 285 -8.29 3.82 -4.48
CA GLY A 285 -7.23 4.25 -5.39
C GLY A 285 -7.00 3.34 -6.60
N VAL A 286 -7.77 2.25 -6.79
CA VAL A 286 -7.60 1.33 -7.92
C VAL A 286 -7.85 2.00 -9.28
N PRO A 287 -8.89 2.85 -9.46
CA PRO A 287 -9.11 3.58 -10.72
C PRO A 287 -7.98 4.58 -11.08
N GLU A 288 -7.13 4.92 -10.12
CA GLU A 288 -5.97 5.78 -10.37
C GLU A 288 -4.78 4.99 -10.97
N ILE A 289 -4.80 3.65 -10.85
CA ILE A 289 -3.79 2.74 -11.45
C ILE A 289 -4.34 2.10 -12.73
N VAL A 290 -5.58 1.62 -12.69
CA VAL A 290 -6.23 0.89 -13.78
C VAL A 290 -7.20 1.82 -14.49
N HIS A 291 -6.95 2.08 -15.77
CA HIS A 291 -7.89 2.79 -16.62
C HIS A 291 -8.72 1.76 -17.38
N ASP A 292 -10.02 1.72 -17.06
CA ASP A 292 -10.94 0.71 -17.60
C ASP A 292 -10.94 0.66 -19.14
N GLY A 293 -10.86 -0.55 -19.67
CA GLY A 293 -10.79 -0.82 -21.11
C GLY A 293 -9.49 -0.39 -21.81
N THR A 294 -8.55 0.25 -21.06
CA THR A 294 -7.28 0.76 -21.63
C THR A 294 -6.07 0.06 -21.03
N THR A 295 -5.88 0.13 -19.71
CA THR A 295 -4.74 -0.51 -19.03
C THR A 295 -5.14 -1.75 -18.23
N GLY A 296 -6.44 -2.04 -18.14
CA GLY A 296 -7.01 -3.18 -17.46
C GLY A 296 -8.54 -3.14 -17.51
N ILE A 297 -9.20 -3.99 -16.74
CA ILE A 297 -10.65 -4.01 -16.57
C ILE A 297 -10.98 -3.61 -15.12
N LEU A 298 -11.93 -2.69 -14.96
CA LEU A 298 -12.55 -2.38 -13.68
C LEU A 298 -13.94 -2.98 -13.60
N VAL A 299 -14.24 -3.67 -12.50
CA VAL A 299 -15.56 -4.24 -12.23
C VAL A 299 -16.14 -3.62 -10.97
N PRO A 300 -17.47 -3.52 -10.83
CA PRO A 300 -18.08 -3.09 -9.58
C PRO A 300 -17.60 -3.95 -8.40
N ALA A 301 -17.43 -3.33 -7.24
CA ALA A 301 -17.12 -4.07 -6.02
C ALA A 301 -18.25 -5.05 -5.66
N GLU A 302 -17.94 -6.17 -5.05
CA GLU A 302 -18.89 -7.21 -4.61
C GLU A 302 -19.70 -7.85 -5.76
N ASP A 303 -19.31 -7.67 -7.02
CA ASP A 303 -20.00 -8.20 -8.19
C ASP A 303 -19.20 -9.34 -8.85
N SER A 304 -19.47 -10.58 -8.39
CA SER A 304 -18.83 -11.79 -8.96
C SER A 304 -19.26 -12.05 -10.41
N GLY A 305 -20.47 -11.61 -10.81
CA GLY A 305 -20.98 -11.76 -12.18
C GLY A 305 -20.26 -10.88 -13.18
N ALA A 306 -20.03 -9.60 -12.83
CA ALA A 306 -19.21 -8.69 -13.63
C ALA A 306 -17.76 -9.19 -13.69
N LEU A 307 -17.23 -9.69 -12.56
CA LEU A 307 -15.89 -10.28 -12.49
C LEU A 307 -15.80 -11.50 -13.43
N ALA A 308 -16.72 -12.45 -13.36
CA ALA A 308 -16.77 -13.61 -14.25
C ALA A 308 -16.81 -13.20 -15.72
N THR A 309 -17.61 -12.21 -16.08
CA THR A 309 -17.72 -11.69 -17.45
C THR A 309 -16.39 -11.14 -17.93
N GLY A 310 -15.71 -10.32 -17.10
CA GLY A 310 -14.38 -9.78 -17.40
C GLY A 310 -13.32 -10.87 -17.53
N LEU A 311 -13.31 -11.87 -16.65
CA LEU A 311 -12.39 -13.00 -16.69
C LEU A 311 -12.59 -13.84 -17.96
N ILE A 312 -13.82 -14.16 -18.32
CA ILE A 312 -14.15 -14.88 -19.56
C ILE A 312 -13.62 -14.10 -20.76
N ARG A 313 -13.85 -12.78 -20.81
CA ARG A 313 -13.35 -11.94 -21.90
C ARG A 313 -11.85 -11.95 -22.01
N LEU A 314 -11.14 -11.82 -20.88
CA LEU A 314 -9.65 -11.89 -20.87
C LEU A 314 -9.11 -13.24 -21.34
N CYS A 315 -9.85 -14.33 -21.14
CA CYS A 315 -9.45 -15.65 -21.57
C CYS A 315 -9.76 -15.92 -23.05
N SER A 316 -10.92 -15.46 -23.54
CA SER A 316 -11.39 -15.74 -24.90
C SER A 316 -10.85 -14.76 -25.94
N ASP A 317 -10.69 -13.47 -25.59
CA ASP A 317 -10.23 -12.42 -26.50
C ASP A 317 -8.75 -12.14 -26.28
N VAL A 318 -7.90 -12.87 -26.99
CA VAL A 318 -6.42 -12.77 -26.92
C VAL A 318 -5.95 -11.38 -27.31
N ALA A 319 -6.51 -10.81 -28.40
CA ALA A 319 -6.07 -9.51 -28.91
C ALA A 319 -6.40 -8.38 -27.92
N PHE A 320 -7.57 -8.42 -27.31
CA PHE A 320 -7.95 -7.48 -26.26
C PHE A 320 -7.05 -7.60 -25.03
N ARG A 321 -6.81 -8.82 -24.55
CA ARG A 321 -5.92 -9.08 -23.41
C ARG A 321 -4.51 -8.56 -23.66
N GLU A 322 -3.93 -8.83 -24.82
CA GLU A 322 -2.58 -8.38 -25.19
C GLU A 322 -2.50 -6.86 -25.30
N THR A 323 -3.54 -6.22 -25.82
CA THR A 323 -3.64 -4.76 -25.89
C THR A 323 -3.62 -4.15 -24.49
N LEU A 324 -4.45 -4.65 -23.57
CA LEU A 324 -4.48 -4.20 -22.17
C LEU A 324 -3.12 -4.42 -21.49
N ALA A 325 -2.52 -5.58 -21.69
CA ALA A 325 -1.23 -5.93 -21.09
C ALA A 325 -0.10 -5.00 -21.58
N LYS A 326 -0.06 -4.67 -22.87
CA LYS A 326 0.90 -3.75 -23.45
C LYS A 326 0.74 -2.34 -22.91
N GLN A 327 -0.47 -1.79 -22.97
CA GLN A 327 -0.75 -0.43 -22.50
C GLN A 327 -0.56 -0.32 -20.98
N GLY A 328 -0.97 -1.34 -20.21
CA GLY A 328 -0.75 -1.41 -18.78
C GLY A 328 0.73 -1.41 -18.41
N LYS A 329 1.56 -2.17 -19.17
CA LYS A 329 3.00 -2.19 -18.95
C LYS A 329 3.65 -0.84 -19.24
N GLU A 330 3.31 -0.20 -20.33
CA GLU A 330 3.83 1.14 -20.69
C GLU A 330 3.46 2.16 -19.62
N TRP A 331 2.21 2.14 -19.15
CA TRP A 331 1.72 2.98 -18.08
C TRP A 331 2.47 2.74 -16.77
N ALA A 332 2.55 1.48 -16.30
CA ALA A 332 3.19 1.14 -15.04
C ALA A 332 4.68 1.49 -15.03
N CYS A 333 5.40 1.20 -16.13
CA CYS A 333 6.82 1.53 -16.22
C CYS A 333 7.10 3.04 -16.23
N ARG A 334 6.17 3.86 -16.71
CA ARG A 334 6.30 5.32 -16.70
C ARG A 334 5.93 5.93 -15.36
N GLU A 335 4.78 5.58 -14.81
CA GLU A 335 4.20 6.28 -13.64
C GLU A 335 4.68 5.71 -12.29
N TYR A 336 5.04 4.42 -12.24
CA TYR A 336 5.42 3.72 -11.00
C TYR A 336 6.90 3.37 -10.95
N ASN A 337 7.75 4.10 -11.66
CA ASN A 337 9.20 3.98 -11.57
C ASN A 337 9.71 4.69 -10.30
N TRP A 338 10.45 3.99 -9.45
CA TRP A 338 11.02 4.56 -8.23
C TRP A 338 11.91 5.78 -8.46
N GLU A 339 12.70 5.82 -9.53
CA GLU A 339 13.54 6.98 -9.85
C GLU A 339 12.68 8.22 -10.14
N ALA A 340 11.64 8.06 -10.98
CA ALA A 340 10.72 9.16 -11.30
C ALA A 340 9.97 9.65 -10.05
N ILE A 341 9.55 8.72 -9.16
CA ILE A 341 8.89 9.06 -7.90
C ILE A 341 9.84 9.77 -6.95
N ALA A 342 11.09 9.30 -6.81
CA ALA A 342 12.10 9.96 -5.99
C ALA A 342 12.39 11.39 -6.49
N HIS A 343 12.52 11.60 -7.80
CA HIS A 343 12.67 12.95 -8.37
C HIS A 343 11.48 13.85 -8.06
N ARG A 344 10.25 13.36 -8.20
CA ARG A 344 9.04 14.12 -7.82
C ARG A 344 9.04 14.48 -6.33
N TYR A 345 9.49 13.53 -5.50
CA TYR A 345 9.63 13.75 -4.06
C TYR A 345 10.63 14.87 -3.73
N LEU A 346 11.80 14.84 -4.36
CA LEU A 346 12.83 15.87 -4.21
C LEU A 346 12.33 17.23 -4.68
N GLY A 347 11.65 17.29 -5.82
CA GLY A 347 11.02 18.52 -6.31
C GLY A 347 10.03 19.13 -5.31
N PHE A 348 9.23 18.32 -4.61
CA PHE A 348 8.35 18.79 -3.56
C PHE A 348 9.11 19.36 -2.34
N ILE A 349 10.26 18.77 -1.99
CA ILE A 349 11.14 19.30 -0.93
C ILE A 349 11.65 20.68 -1.33
N GLU A 350 12.18 20.82 -2.53
CA GLU A 350 12.73 22.08 -3.08
C GLU A 350 11.64 23.17 -3.16
N GLU A 351 10.45 22.84 -3.68
CA GLU A 351 9.30 23.77 -3.69
C GLU A 351 8.95 24.28 -2.30
N CYS A 352 8.89 23.40 -1.31
CA CYS A 352 8.58 23.78 0.07
C CYS A 352 9.69 24.61 0.72
N GLN A 353 10.95 24.43 0.34
CA GLN A 353 12.08 25.22 0.83
C GLN A 353 12.13 26.61 0.19
N ALA A 354 11.81 26.72 -1.10
CA ALA A 354 11.80 27.99 -1.83
C ALA A 354 10.69 28.96 -1.37
N HIS A 355 9.65 28.47 -0.72
CA HIS A 355 8.51 29.26 -0.23
C HIS A 355 8.62 29.64 1.27
N ARG A 356 9.79 29.45 1.88
CA ARG A 356 10.15 29.89 3.25
C ARG A 356 10.95 31.16 3.25
#